data_a948ba551c5a6b6c0889d5937ce38b6f
#
_entry.id   a948ba551c5a6b6c0889d5937ce38b6f
#
_cell.length_a   1.000
_cell.length_b   1.000
_cell.length_c   1.000
_cell.angle_alpha   90.00
_cell.angle_beta   90.00
_cell.angle_gamma   90.00
#
_symmetry.space_group_name_H-M   'P 1'
#
loop_
_entity.id
_entity.type
_entity.pdbx_description
1 polymer ?
#
loop_
_entity_poly.entity_id
_entity_poly.type
_entity_poly.pdbx_seq_one_letter_code
_entity_poly.pdbx_strand_id
1 'polypeptide(L)'
;LIRLKAGQTHLLDDIDHLKNRRVRLSGELIQTQFRIGVNRLERVVKTRLNDPTVAASFFPDPTEQALLARQAKKRRAMKQTKTGSQLTRKLHATGRTGHSKEKLRQKSNDIAVNSRHARWTSFVRTSVISSTMREFFGSSQLSQFMDQTNPLAEVTHKRRLSSLGPGGLHRDRAGLIVRGIHPSYYGRVCPIETPEGKNAGLVGSLASFAQINADGFVMAPYYKMQKEQIRPNTQGFFLLTACYEDQAVLASGDVNLAKPRVSTRLRRAFTEHAPKKIDYLGLCPIQFMSIATALIPFLEHDDANRALMGSNMQRQAVSLLRSERAFVGTGLEGRITRDSGSLLVAKQTGYVTYADAQRIEYVTPKDDPTGTQFKLIAHSVELESYHRSNQDSCLHHRPLVEANTWVQKGDCLADNTATFGGELALGRNIFVGYMPWEGYNFEDAVLVSERLVFDDLFTSIHIERYDVETARLQDGQEYFT
;
A
#
# COMPACT_ATOMS: atom_id res chain seq x y z
N LEU A 1 8.96 -35.45 19.71
CA LEU A 1 7.88 -36.09 20.46
C LEU A 1 8.42 -37.05 21.53
N ILE A 2 9.36 -37.95 21.21
CA ILE A 2 9.94 -38.92 22.19
C ILE A 2 10.66 -38.17 23.33
N ARG A 3 11.47 -37.16 23.01
CA ARG A 3 12.17 -36.32 24.00
C ARG A 3 11.23 -35.46 24.85
N LEU A 4 10.13 -34.98 24.27
CA LEU A 4 9.09 -34.30 25.02
C LEU A 4 8.37 -35.21 25.99
N LYS A 5 8.07 -36.46 25.59
CA LYS A 5 7.55 -37.49 26.49
C LYS A 5 8.51 -37.84 27.61
N ALA A 6 9.82 -37.72 27.37
CA ALA A 6 10.87 -37.91 28.39
C ALA A 6 11.06 -36.70 29.33
N GLY A 7 10.14 -35.71 29.29
CA GLY A 7 10.14 -34.56 30.20
C GLY A 7 11.06 -33.41 29.79
N GLN A 8 11.60 -33.40 28.58
CA GLN A 8 12.44 -32.29 28.09
C GLN A 8 11.56 -31.13 27.59
N THR A 9 10.98 -30.37 28.52
CA THR A 9 10.05 -29.24 28.23
C THR A 9 10.69 -28.07 27.46
N HIS A 10 12.03 -27.96 27.46
CA HIS A 10 12.76 -26.96 26.68
C HIS A 10 12.65 -27.15 25.16
N LEU A 11 12.14 -28.27 24.70
CA LEU A 11 11.85 -28.55 23.29
C LEU A 11 10.45 -28.15 22.85
N LEU A 12 9.62 -27.63 23.76
CA LEU A 12 8.31 -27.08 23.40
C LEU A 12 8.53 -25.87 22.50
N ASP A 13 7.94 -25.95 21.32
CA ASP A 13 7.95 -24.83 20.39
C ASP A 13 6.85 -23.84 20.76
N ASP A 14 7.17 -22.56 20.61
CA ASP A 14 6.26 -21.46 20.91
C ASP A 14 5.57 -20.98 19.63
N ILE A 15 4.27 -21.18 19.57
CA ILE A 15 3.44 -20.82 18.41
C ILE A 15 3.42 -19.29 18.20
N ASP A 16 3.49 -18.52 19.29
CA ASP A 16 3.39 -17.05 19.23
C ASP A 16 4.73 -16.38 18.89
N HIS A 17 5.81 -17.14 18.90
CA HIS A 17 7.13 -16.64 18.55
C HIS A 17 7.21 -16.26 17.06
N LEU A 18 7.78 -15.09 16.73
CA LEU A 18 7.88 -14.59 15.35
C LEU A 18 8.80 -15.44 14.45
N LYS A 19 9.55 -16.41 14.96
CA LYS A 19 10.23 -17.41 14.13
C LYS A 19 9.24 -18.38 13.46
N ASN A 20 8.06 -18.60 14.06
CA ASN A 20 7.00 -19.48 13.57
C ASN A 20 5.87 -18.74 12.87
N ARG A 21 5.83 -17.40 13.00
CA ARG A 21 4.84 -16.53 12.40
C ARG A 21 5.49 -15.68 11.32
N ARG A 22 5.02 -15.84 10.09
CA ARG A 22 5.47 -15.04 8.96
C ARG A 22 4.38 -14.11 8.45
N VAL A 23 4.77 -13.01 7.87
CA VAL A 23 3.88 -12.05 7.23
C VAL A 23 3.69 -12.44 5.76
N ARG A 24 2.46 -12.49 5.30
CA ARG A 24 2.12 -12.59 3.89
C ARG A 24 1.86 -11.20 3.33
N LEU A 25 2.68 -10.81 2.39
CA LEU A 25 2.53 -9.53 1.70
C LEU A 25 1.36 -9.56 0.70
N SER A 26 0.91 -8.40 0.28
CA SER A 26 -0.19 -8.24 -0.69
C SER A 26 0.03 -9.05 -1.96
N GLY A 27 1.27 -9.07 -2.47
CA GLY A 27 1.64 -9.85 -3.67
C GLY A 27 1.36 -11.34 -3.51
N GLU A 28 1.70 -11.95 -2.36
CA GLU A 28 1.44 -13.37 -2.08
C GLU A 28 -0.06 -13.67 -1.98
N LEU A 29 -0.82 -12.78 -1.35
CA LEU A 29 -2.29 -12.91 -1.24
C LEU A 29 -2.95 -12.87 -2.63
N ILE A 30 -2.55 -11.91 -3.46
CA ILE A 30 -3.02 -11.77 -4.84
C ILE A 30 -2.62 -12.99 -5.68
N GLN A 31 -1.38 -13.47 -5.56
CA GLN A 31 -0.90 -14.67 -6.26
C GLN A 31 -1.74 -15.90 -5.89
N THR A 32 -2.04 -16.08 -4.61
CA THR A 32 -2.88 -17.20 -4.14
C THR A 32 -4.26 -17.15 -4.76
N GLN A 33 -4.86 -15.97 -4.81
CA GLN A 33 -6.18 -15.77 -5.40
C GLN A 33 -6.17 -15.94 -6.92
N PHE A 34 -5.14 -15.44 -7.59
CA PHE A 34 -4.94 -15.66 -9.02
C PHE A 34 -4.81 -17.15 -9.34
N ARG A 35 -4.06 -17.93 -8.54
CA ARG A 35 -3.95 -19.38 -8.67
C ARG A 35 -5.30 -20.08 -8.57
N ILE A 36 -6.17 -19.64 -7.64
CA ILE A 36 -7.54 -20.15 -7.53
C ILE A 36 -8.32 -19.86 -8.81
N GLY A 37 -8.19 -18.65 -9.35
CA GLY A 37 -8.81 -18.24 -10.62
C GLY A 37 -8.36 -19.11 -11.80
N VAL A 38 -7.05 -19.37 -11.91
CA VAL A 38 -6.49 -20.25 -12.95
C VAL A 38 -7.01 -21.69 -12.82
N ASN A 39 -7.04 -22.23 -11.59
CA ASN A 39 -7.58 -23.58 -11.34
C ASN A 39 -9.09 -23.68 -11.66
N ARG A 40 -9.86 -22.62 -11.38
CA ARG A 40 -11.28 -22.54 -11.81
C ARG A 40 -11.39 -22.51 -13.33
N LEU A 41 -10.55 -21.72 -14.01
CA LEU A 41 -10.49 -21.67 -15.46
C LEU A 41 -10.15 -23.03 -16.06
N GLU A 42 -9.14 -23.72 -15.54
CA GLU A 42 -8.74 -25.06 -15.96
C GLU A 42 -9.93 -26.05 -15.90
N ARG A 43 -10.68 -26.04 -14.79
CA ARG A 43 -11.89 -26.86 -14.65
C ARG A 43 -12.93 -26.55 -15.71
N VAL A 44 -13.20 -25.26 -15.96
CA VAL A 44 -14.17 -24.84 -16.98
C VAL A 44 -13.73 -25.27 -18.37
N VAL A 45 -12.44 -25.15 -18.69
CA VAL A 45 -11.89 -25.59 -19.96
C VAL A 45 -11.98 -27.12 -20.10
N LYS A 46 -11.62 -27.88 -19.05
CA LYS A 46 -11.76 -29.37 -19.05
C LYS A 46 -13.20 -29.81 -19.24
N THR A 47 -14.16 -29.17 -18.54
CA THR A 47 -15.57 -29.46 -18.70
C THR A 47 -16.04 -29.22 -20.12
N ARG A 48 -15.62 -28.14 -20.76
CA ARG A 48 -15.98 -27.82 -22.15
C ARG A 48 -15.31 -28.73 -23.16
N LEU A 49 -14.10 -29.19 -22.89
CA LEU A 49 -13.42 -30.18 -23.75
C LEU A 49 -14.11 -31.56 -23.68
N ASN A 50 -14.63 -31.92 -22.51
CA ASN A 50 -15.33 -33.19 -22.29
C ASN A 50 -16.78 -33.17 -22.83
N ASP A 51 -17.33 -31.99 -23.12
CA ASP A 51 -18.66 -31.87 -23.74
C ASP A 51 -18.51 -32.06 -25.27
N PRO A 52 -19.03 -33.21 -25.83
CA PRO A 52 -18.83 -33.52 -27.23
C PRO A 52 -19.48 -32.51 -28.18
N THR A 53 -20.53 -31.83 -27.75
CA THR A 53 -21.22 -30.82 -28.58
C THR A 53 -20.40 -29.55 -28.69
N VAL A 54 -19.77 -29.15 -27.58
CA VAL A 54 -18.91 -27.97 -27.53
C VAL A 54 -17.55 -28.27 -28.20
N ALA A 55 -16.96 -29.42 -27.92
CA ALA A 55 -15.72 -29.87 -28.54
C ALA A 55 -15.80 -29.95 -30.05
N ALA A 56 -16.88 -30.56 -30.62
CA ALA A 56 -17.11 -30.65 -32.06
C ALA A 56 -17.24 -29.27 -32.72
N SER A 57 -17.81 -28.29 -32.04
CA SER A 57 -17.90 -26.92 -32.58
C SER A 57 -16.56 -26.21 -32.71
N PHE A 58 -15.59 -26.56 -31.85
CA PHE A 58 -14.21 -25.97 -31.84
C PHE A 58 -13.20 -26.83 -32.60
N PHE A 59 -13.34 -28.14 -32.53
CA PHE A 59 -12.49 -29.14 -33.16
C PHE A 59 -13.35 -30.08 -34.05
N PRO A 60 -13.92 -29.56 -35.16
CA PRO A 60 -14.69 -30.38 -36.07
C PRO A 60 -13.82 -31.50 -36.66
N ASP A 61 -14.41 -32.70 -36.81
CA ASP A 61 -13.72 -33.84 -37.40
C ASP A 61 -13.06 -33.48 -38.76
N PRO A 62 -11.93 -34.12 -39.12
CA PRO A 62 -11.25 -33.84 -40.36
C PRO A 62 -12.13 -33.94 -41.62
N THR A 63 -13.11 -34.82 -41.58
CA THR A 63 -14.16 -34.97 -42.60
C THR A 63 -15.09 -33.77 -42.65
N GLU A 64 -15.55 -33.29 -41.50
CA GLU A 64 -16.39 -32.10 -41.36
C GLU A 64 -15.65 -30.82 -41.70
N GLN A 65 -14.37 -30.75 -41.36
CA GLN A 65 -13.49 -29.63 -41.77
C GLN A 65 -13.34 -29.58 -43.31
N ALA A 66 -13.19 -30.72 -43.95
CA ALA A 66 -13.10 -30.78 -45.41
C ALA A 66 -14.45 -30.35 -46.06
N LEU A 67 -15.59 -30.73 -45.45
CA LEU A 67 -16.92 -30.35 -45.93
C LEU A 67 -17.19 -28.86 -45.72
N LEU A 68 -16.87 -28.32 -44.55
CA LEU A 68 -16.97 -26.90 -44.25
C LEU A 68 -16.03 -26.06 -45.12
N ALA A 69 -14.81 -26.54 -45.35
CA ALA A 69 -13.86 -25.91 -46.27
C ALA A 69 -14.39 -25.89 -47.71
N ARG A 70 -15.02 -26.98 -48.18
CA ARG A 70 -15.70 -27.05 -49.50
C ARG A 70 -16.90 -26.09 -49.57
N GLN A 71 -17.73 -26.03 -48.53
CA GLN A 71 -18.85 -25.08 -48.46
C GLN A 71 -18.36 -23.61 -48.39
N ALA A 72 -17.33 -23.33 -47.61
CA ALA A 72 -16.70 -21.99 -47.54
C ALA A 72 -16.10 -21.58 -48.88
N LYS A 73 -15.47 -22.53 -49.59
CA LYS A 73 -14.96 -22.31 -50.96
C LYS A 73 -16.08 -22.02 -51.95
N LYS A 74 -17.19 -22.78 -51.90
CA LYS A 74 -18.40 -22.51 -52.69
C LYS A 74 -19.01 -21.15 -52.39
N ARG A 75 -19.17 -20.80 -51.09
CA ARG A 75 -19.68 -19.47 -50.67
C ARG A 75 -18.75 -18.31 -51.09
N ARG A 76 -17.43 -18.51 -51.07
CA ARG A 76 -16.47 -17.54 -51.59
C ARG A 76 -16.53 -17.37 -53.08
N ALA A 77 -16.65 -18.47 -53.85
CA ALA A 77 -16.80 -18.43 -55.30
C ALA A 77 -18.15 -17.72 -55.67
N MET A 78 -19.22 -18.00 -54.98
CA MET A 78 -20.53 -17.37 -55.20
C MET A 78 -20.56 -15.88 -54.80
N LYS A 79 -19.79 -15.47 -53.77
CA LYS A 79 -19.62 -14.06 -53.44
C LYS A 79 -18.70 -13.34 -54.44
N GLN A 80 -17.69 -14.02 -54.96
CA GLN A 80 -16.80 -13.46 -55.99
C GLN A 80 -17.51 -13.25 -57.32
N THR A 81 -18.41 -14.14 -57.71
CA THR A 81 -19.23 -13.95 -58.92
C THR A 81 -20.26 -12.83 -58.76
N LYS A 82 -20.90 -12.69 -57.57
CA LYS A 82 -21.82 -11.55 -57.31
C LYS A 82 -21.10 -10.21 -57.16
N THR A 83 -19.94 -10.16 -56.51
CA THR A 83 -19.15 -8.92 -56.36
C THR A 83 -18.34 -8.62 -57.58
N GLY A 84 -17.91 -9.62 -58.37
CA GLY A 84 -17.20 -9.45 -59.62
C GLY A 84 -18.02 -8.75 -60.69
N SER A 85 -19.33 -9.09 -60.79
CA SER A 85 -20.25 -8.45 -61.73
C SER A 85 -20.62 -7.01 -61.36
N GLN A 86 -20.60 -6.66 -60.10
CA GLN A 86 -20.80 -5.29 -59.62
C GLN A 86 -19.50 -4.43 -59.60
N LEU A 87 -18.35 -5.06 -59.39
CA LEU A 87 -17.06 -4.39 -59.38
C LEU A 87 -16.55 -4.13 -60.78
N THR A 88 -16.76 -5.07 -61.74
CA THR A 88 -16.42 -4.85 -63.14
C THR A 88 -17.25 -3.70 -63.75
N ARG A 89 -18.51 -3.53 -63.41
CA ARG A 89 -19.30 -2.35 -63.76
C ARG A 89 -18.80 -1.03 -63.17
N LYS A 90 -18.20 -1.06 -61.93
CA LYS A 90 -17.63 0.12 -61.29
C LYS A 90 -16.17 0.40 -61.70
N LEU A 91 -15.39 -0.63 -62.06
CA LEU A 91 -13.99 -0.48 -62.45
C LEU A 91 -13.81 0.03 -63.87
N HIS A 92 -14.79 -0.16 -64.77
CA HIS A 92 -14.80 0.50 -66.09
C HIS A 92 -15.10 2.00 -66.00
N ALA A 93 -15.57 2.50 -64.85
CA ALA A 93 -15.86 3.92 -64.64
C ALA A 93 -14.70 4.71 -63.97
N THR A 94 -13.69 4.05 -63.43
CA THR A 94 -12.55 4.74 -62.75
C THR A 94 -11.25 4.01 -63.00
N GLY A 95 -10.53 4.35 -64.02
CA GLY A 95 -9.27 3.74 -64.49
C GLY A 95 -8.10 3.65 -63.46
N ARG A 96 -8.30 2.99 -62.34
CA ARG A 96 -7.27 2.70 -61.31
C ARG A 96 -7.16 1.21 -61.05
N THR A 97 -6.21 0.57 -61.72
CA THR A 97 -5.84 -0.82 -61.51
C THR A 97 -4.50 -0.90 -60.78
N GLY A 98 -4.45 -1.56 -59.65
CA GLY A 98 -3.18 -1.96 -59.03
C GLY A 98 -3.23 -2.13 -57.52
N HIS A 99 -3.54 -1.10 -56.78
CA HIS A 99 -3.43 -1.10 -55.31
C HIS A 99 -4.61 -1.66 -54.53
N SER A 100 -5.74 -1.98 -55.17
CA SER A 100 -6.95 -2.43 -54.48
C SER A 100 -6.99 -3.94 -54.20
N LYS A 101 -6.24 -4.77 -54.93
CA LYS A 101 -6.22 -6.22 -54.70
C LYS A 101 -5.42 -6.65 -53.49
N GLU A 102 -4.36 -5.95 -53.15
CA GLU A 102 -3.54 -6.22 -51.97
C GLU A 102 -4.24 -5.78 -50.67
N LYS A 103 -4.88 -4.61 -50.64
CA LYS A 103 -5.70 -4.15 -49.51
C LYS A 103 -6.92 -5.06 -49.22
N LEU A 104 -7.52 -5.66 -50.26
CA LEU A 104 -8.61 -6.63 -50.09
C LEU A 104 -8.12 -7.99 -49.57
N ARG A 105 -6.89 -8.41 -49.94
CA ARG A 105 -6.26 -9.62 -49.41
C ARG A 105 -5.83 -9.45 -47.97
N GLN A 106 -5.30 -8.28 -47.58
CA GLN A 106 -4.99 -7.96 -46.19
C GLN A 106 -6.27 -7.93 -45.33
N LYS A 107 -7.30 -7.20 -45.75
CA LYS A 107 -8.58 -7.20 -45.02
C LYS A 107 -9.24 -8.59 -44.87
N SER A 108 -9.10 -9.47 -45.85
CA SER A 108 -9.64 -10.84 -45.75
C SER A 108 -8.83 -11.72 -44.80
N ASN A 109 -7.51 -11.50 -44.69
CA ASN A 109 -6.66 -12.19 -43.74
C ASN A 109 -6.90 -11.68 -42.32
N ASP A 110 -7.07 -10.37 -42.13
CA ASP A 110 -7.36 -9.75 -40.84
C ASP A 110 -8.73 -10.19 -40.28
N ILE A 111 -9.75 -10.34 -41.16
CA ILE A 111 -11.05 -10.87 -40.77
C ILE A 111 -10.97 -12.38 -40.41
N ALA A 112 -10.12 -13.15 -41.08
CA ALA A 112 -9.90 -14.56 -40.80
C ALA A 112 -9.10 -14.78 -39.50
N VAL A 113 -8.14 -13.92 -39.21
CA VAL A 113 -7.37 -13.92 -37.98
C VAL A 113 -8.26 -13.48 -36.79
N ASN A 114 -9.05 -12.41 -36.97
CA ASN A 114 -10.00 -11.95 -35.98
C ASN A 114 -11.11 -12.98 -35.68
N SER A 115 -11.56 -13.73 -36.67
CA SER A 115 -12.56 -14.79 -36.45
C SER A 115 -11.98 -16.00 -35.70
N ARG A 116 -10.70 -16.32 -35.86
CA ARG A 116 -10.02 -17.36 -35.05
C ARG A 116 -9.78 -16.88 -33.64
N HIS A 117 -9.33 -15.66 -33.46
CA HIS A 117 -9.17 -15.05 -32.12
C HIS A 117 -10.52 -15.00 -31.38
N ALA A 118 -11.60 -14.60 -32.02
CA ALA A 118 -12.93 -14.60 -31.44
C ALA A 118 -13.40 -15.99 -30.97
N ARG A 119 -13.00 -17.07 -31.66
CA ARG A 119 -13.31 -18.44 -31.23
C ARG A 119 -12.56 -18.85 -29.97
N TRP A 120 -11.25 -18.59 -29.91
CA TRP A 120 -10.45 -18.93 -28.70
C TRP A 120 -10.87 -18.13 -27.49
N THR A 121 -11.19 -16.85 -27.64
CA THR A 121 -11.67 -16.00 -26.56
C THR A 121 -13.05 -16.45 -26.04
N SER A 122 -13.92 -17.04 -26.88
CA SER A 122 -15.17 -17.61 -26.44
C SER A 122 -15.00 -18.96 -25.72
N PHE A 123 -13.98 -19.74 -26.11
CA PHE A 123 -13.67 -21.03 -25.48
C PHE A 123 -12.99 -20.84 -24.11
N VAL A 124 -12.01 -19.97 -24.04
CA VAL A 124 -11.29 -19.60 -22.79
C VAL A 124 -11.93 -18.33 -22.22
N ARG A 125 -12.82 -18.51 -21.22
CA ARG A 125 -13.46 -17.38 -20.55
C ARG A 125 -12.53 -16.76 -19.51
N THR A 126 -11.83 -15.71 -19.87
CA THR A 126 -10.97 -14.94 -18.94
C THR A 126 -11.76 -14.26 -17.82
N SER A 127 -13.07 -14.07 -18.02
CA SER A 127 -13.98 -13.54 -16.99
C SER A 127 -13.97 -14.33 -15.68
N VAL A 128 -13.62 -15.62 -15.70
CA VAL A 128 -13.49 -16.45 -14.49
C VAL A 128 -12.35 -15.94 -13.59
N ILE A 129 -11.22 -15.57 -14.18
CA ILE A 129 -10.09 -14.98 -13.43
C ILE A 129 -10.48 -13.60 -12.90
N SER A 130 -11.05 -12.76 -13.77
CA SER A 130 -11.49 -11.41 -13.40
C SER A 130 -12.54 -11.43 -12.29
N SER A 131 -13.50 -12.37 -12.31
CA SER A 131 -14.50 -12.51 -11.24
C SER A 131 -13.87 -12.93 -9.92
N THR A 132 -12.89 -13.86 -9.94
CA THR A 132 -12.18 -14.29 -8.73
C THR A 132 -11.36 -13.15 -8.13
N MET A 133 -10.73 -12.32 -8.96
CA MET A 133 -10.00 -11.15 -8.50
C MET A 133 -10.94 -10.07 -7.92
N ARG A 134 -12.08 -9.81 -8.57
CA ARG A 134 -13.10 -8.89 -8.02
C ARG A 134 -13.67 -9.38 -6.70
N GLU A 135 -13.93 -10.70 -6.58
CA GLU A 135 -14.38 -11.33 -5.34
C GLU A 135 -13.38 -11.07 -4.20
N PHE A 136 -12.09 -11.20 -4.47
CA PHE A 136 -11.03 -10.92 -3.49
C PHE A 136 -11.03 -9.45 -3.06
N PHE A 137 -10.95 -8.51 -4.01
CA PHE A 137 -10.90 -7.09 -3.68
C PHE A 137 -12.19 -6.55 -3.06
N GLY A 138 -13.35 -7.15 -3.35
CA GLY A 138 -14.65 -6.70 -2.85
C GLY A 138 -15.08 -7.34 -1.53
N SER A 139 -14.67 -8.58 -1.25
CA SER A 139 -15.19 -9.34 -0.09
C SER A 139 -14.15 -9.84 0.89
N SER A 140 -12.85 -9.75 0.56
CA SER A 140 -11.80 -10.18 1.48
C SER A 140 -11.67 -9.25 2.68
N GLN A 141 -11.59 -9.82 3.88
CA GLN A 141 -11.34 -9.07 5.12
C GLN A 141 -10.01 -8.30 5.11
N LEU A 142 -9.02 -8.77 4.34
CA LEU A 142 -7.69 -8.15 4.24
C LEU A 142 -7.63 -7.06 3.17
N SER A 143 -8.58 -7.04 2.23
CA SER A 143 -8.74 -5.95 1.28
C SER A 143 -9.63 -4.89 1.92
N GLN A 144 -9.04 -3.77 2.30
CA GLN A 144 -9.72 -2.69 3.00
C GLN A 144 -9.60 -1.40 2.21
N PHE A 145 -10.61 -0.55 2.34
CA PHE A 145 -10.56 0.80 1.82
C PHE A 145 -9.47 1.57 2.58
N MET A 146 -8.56 2.22 1.85
CA MET A 146 -7.44 2.92 2.48
C MET A 146 -7.93 4.08 3.32
N ASP A 147 -7.48 4.15 4.57
CA ASP A 147 -7.71 5.29 5.44
C ASP A 147 -6.87 6.48 4.96
N GLN A 148 -7.54 7.51 4.50
CA GLN A 148 -6.98 8.70 3.86
C GLN A 148 -7.37 9.99 4.60
N THR A 149 -7.70 9.87 5.89
CA THR A 149 -8.06 11.01 6.74
C THR A 149 -6.92 12.02 6.84
N ASN A 150 -5.69 11.52 6.99
CA ASN A 150 -4.47 12.32 7.02
C ASN A 150 -3.26 11.48 6.54
N PRO A 151 -2.12 12.09 6.23
CA PRO A 151 -0.94 11.35 5.75
C PRO A 151 -0.44 10.27 6.71
N LEU A 152 -0.57 10.49 8.02
CA LEU A 152 -0.19 9.50 9.04
C LEU A 152 -1.10 8.27 8.99
N ALA A 153 -2.42 8.47 8.81
CA ALA A 153 -3.39 7.37 8.68
C ALA A 153 -3.06 6.48 7.47
N GLU A 154 -2.68 7.06 6.34
CA GLU A 154 -2.27 6.31 5.15
C GLU A 154 -1.06 5.42 5.41
N VAL A 155 0.01 5.98 5.99
CA VAL A 155 1.25 5.25 6.27
C VAL A 155 1.01 4.13 7.27
N THR A 156 0.29 4.42 8.36
CA THR A 156 0.02 3.42 9.41
C THR A 156 -0.91 2.32 8.92
N HIS A 157 -1.89 2.61 8.06
CA HIS A 157 -2.76 1.60 7.47
C HIS A 157 -1.98 0.62 6.58
N LYS A 158 -1.06 1.13 5.75
CA LYS A 158 -0.20 0.31 4.89
C LYS A 158 0.78 -0.57 5.68
N ARG A 159 1.16 -0.18 6.90
CA ARG A 159 2.08 -0.91 7.79
C ARG A 159 1.38 -1.80 8.83
N ARG A 160 0.07 -1.99 8.71
CA ARG A 160 -0.72 -2.79 9.64
C ARG A 160 -0.52 -4.27 9.42
N LEU A 161 -0.30 -5.01 10.50
CA LEU A 161 -0.19 -6.46 10.54
C LEU A 161 -1.46 -7.04 11.15
N SER A 162 -2.16 -7.91 10.43
CA SER A 162 -3.36 -8.60 10.91
C SER A 162 -3.09 -10.08 11.06
N SER A 163 -3.45 -10.65 12.20
CA SER A 163 -3.45 -12.11 12.41
C SER A 163 -4.74 -12.78 11.92
N LEU A 164 -5.70 -11.99 11.44
CA LEU A 164 -7.00 -12.45 10.94
C LEU A 164 -6.94 -12.79 9.45
N GLY A 165 -7.98 -13.45 8.95
CA GLY A 165 -8.17 -13.70 7.53
C GLY A 165 -7.81 -15.11 7.08
N PRO A 166 -7.73 -15.37 5.76
CA PRO A 166 -7.47 -16.69 5.21
C PRO A 166 -6.13 -17.28 5.68
N GLY A 167 -6.16 -18.43 6.34
CA GLY A 167 -4.97 -19.07 6.93
C GLY A 167 -4.47 -18.43 8.23
N GLY A 168 -5.20 -17.45 8.78
CA GLY A 168 -4.98 -16.85 10.09
C GLY A 168 -5.98 -17.31 11.14
N LEU A 169 -6.10 -16.52 12.20
CA LEU A 169 -7.01 -16.77 13.32
C LEU A 169 -8.43 -16.27 13.01
N HIS A 170 -9.41 -16.90 13.64
CA HIS A 170 -10.77 -16.40 13.68
C HIS A 170 -10.98 -15.62 14.99
N ARG A 171 -11.70 -14.49 14.96
CA ARG A 171 -11.89 -13.61 16.13
C ARG A 171 -12.43 -14.37 17.36
N ASP A 172 -13.43 -15.20 17.15
CA ASP A 172 -14.12 -15.91 18.22
C ASP A 172 -13.30 -17.05 18.82
N ARG A 173 -12.27 -17.52 18.09
CA ARG A 173 -11.36 -18.59 18.54
C ARG A 173 -10.03 -18.07 19.08
N ALA A 174 -9.79 -16.76 18.98
CA ALA A 174 -8.57 -16.15 19.49
C ALA A 174 -8.66 -15.90 21.00
N GLY A 175 -8.02 -16.76 21.79
CA GLY A 175 -7.90 -16.60 23.23
C GLY A 175 -7.01 -15.43 23.65
N LEU A 176 -6.85 -15.24 24.95
CA LEU A 176 -6.04 -14.14 25.54
C LEU A 176 -4.54 -14.31 25.23
N ILE A 177 -4.04 -15.54 25.13
CA ILE A 177 -2.61 -15.81 24.95
C ILE A 177 -2.09 -15.20 23.64
N VAL A 178 -2.79 -15.41 22.53
CA VAL A 178 -2.38 -14.91 21.21
C VAL A 178 -2.53 -13.38 21.07
N ARG A 179 -3.21 -12.73 22.01
CA ARG A 179 -3.38 -11.27 22.08
C ARG A 179 -2.30 -10.59 22.92
N GLY A 180 -1.53 -11.39 23.64
CA GLY A 180 -0.48 -10.90 24.53
C GLY A 180 0.73 -10.37 23.76
N ILE A 181 1.58 -9.59 24.45
CA ILE A 181 2.84 -9.09 23.94
C ILE A 181 3.90 -10.18 24.14
N HIS A 182 4.59 -10.53 23.06
CA HIS A 182 5.64 -11.54 23.10
C HIS A 182 7.05 -10.90 23.03
N PRO A 183 8.07 -11.42 23.75
CA PRO A 183 9.43 -10.84 23.72
C PRO A 183 10.05 -10.73 22.31
N SER A 184 9.69 -11.61 21.37
CA SER A 184 10.13 -11.54 19.97
C SER A 184 9.58 -10.35 19.19
N TYR A 185 8.61 -9.60 19.75
CA TYR A 185 8.04 -8.42 19.13
C TYR A 185 8.97 -7.21 19.16
N TYR A 186 9.95 -7.22 20.08
CA TYR A 186 10.89 -6.11 20.20
C TYR A 186 11.56 -5.77 18.88
N GLY A 187 11.45 -4.52 18.47
CA GLY A 187 11.98 -4.03 17.20
C GLY A 187 11.24 -4.50 15.93
N ARG A 188 10.16 -5.29 16.07
CA ARG A 188 9.38 -5.86 14.94
C ARG A 188 7.94 -5.41 14.93
N VAL A 189 7.25 -5.58 16.03
CA VAL A 189 5.83 -5.21 16.17
C VAL A 189 5.70 -4.27 17.36
N CYS A 190 5.03 -3.14 17.19
CA CYS A 190 4.81 -2.20 18.27
C CYS A 190 3.89 -2.79 19.33
N PRO A 191 4.28 -2.79 20.62
CA PRO A 191 3.43 -3.31 21.70
C PRO A 191 2.31 -2.36 22.12
N ILE A 192 2.39 -1.08 21.74
CA ILE A 192 1.48 -0.01 22.16
C ILE A 192 0.36 0.17 21.15
N GLU A 193 0.67 0.24 19.87
CA GLU A 193 -0.32 0.51 18.82
C GLU A 193 -1.11 -0.75 18.44
N THR A 194 -2.34 -0.85 18.95
CA THR A 194 -3.31 -1.88 18.61
C THR A 194 -4.72 -1.26 18.63
N PRO A 195 -5.69 -1.75 17.85
CA PRO A 195 -7.08 -1.32 17.97
C PRO A 195 -7.65 -1.68 19.34
N GLU A 196 -8.55 -0.85 19.83
CA GLU A 196 -9.33 -1.16 21.03
C GLU A 196 -10.50 -2.10 20.70
N GLY A 197 -10.95 -2.88 21.69
CA GLY A 197 -12.10 -3.77 21.59
C GLY A 197 -11.78 -5.16 21.04
N LYS A 198 -12.64 -5.71 20.18
CA LYS A 198 -12.59 -7.10 19.72
C LYS A 198 -11.32 -7.50 18.95
N ASN A 199 -10.64 -6.54 18.36
CA ASN A 199 -9.42 -6.76 17.57
C ASN A 199 -8.13 -6.47 18.36
N ALA A 200 -8.24 -6.13 19.65
CA ALA A 200 -7.07 -5.84 20.49
C ALA A 200 -6.09 -7.03 20.50
N GLY A 201 -4.80 -6.77 20.23
CA GLY A 201 -3.75 -7.77 20.15
C GLY A 201 -3.76 -8.66 18.89
N LEU A 202 -4.84 -8.66 18.09
CA LEU A 202 -4.90 -9.43 16.83
C LEU A 202 -4.45 -8.62 15.62
N VAL A 203 -4.51 -7.30 15.73
CA VAL A 203 -4.03 -6.36 14.74
C VAL A 203 -2.99 -5.47 15.40
N GLY A 204 -1.83 -5.38 14.83
CA GLY A 204 -0.74 -4.56 15.32
C GLY A 204 -0.10 -3.76 14.19
N SER A 205 0.83 -2.89 14.53
CA SER A 205 1.60 -2.10 13.56
C SER A 205 3.06 -2.53 13.54
N LEU A 206 3.65 -2.52 12.36
CA LEU A 206 5.07 -2.78 12.17
C LEU A 206 5.89 -1.70 12.87
N ALA A 207 6.93 -2.08 13.61
CA ALA A 207 7.84 -1.14 14.26
C ALA A 207 8.57 -0.25 13.22
N SER A 208 9.01 0.93 13.64
CA SER A 208 9.53 1.97 12.73
C SER A 208 10.66 1.49 11.83
N PHE A 209 11.62 0.75 12.37
CA PHE A 209 12.81 0.28 11.65
C PHE A 209 12.71 -1.18 11.18
N ALA A 210 11.59 -1.86 11.45
CA ALA A 210 11.41 -3.24 11.07
C ALA A 210 11.29 -3.40 9.54
N GLN A 211 11.86 -4.49 9.04
CA GLN A 211 11.79 -4.88 7.63
C GLN A 211 11.30 -6.32 7.51
N ILE A 212 10.77 -6.68 6.36
CA ILE A 212 10.29 -8.03 6.06
C ILE A 212 11.22 -8.63 5.02
N ASN A 213 11.74 -9.83 5.28
CA ASN A 213 12.61 -10.53 4.33
C ASN A 213 11.79 -11.18 3.19
N ALA A 214 12.48 -11.75 2.20
CA ALA A 214 11.84 -12.43 1.06
C ALA A 214 10.97 -13.63 1.49
N ASP A 215 11.28 -14.26 2.62
CA ASP A 215 10.53 -15.40 3.16
C ASP A 215 9.32 -14.98 3.99
N GLY A 216 9.14 -13.67 4.24
CA GLY A 216 8.05 -13.10 5.03
C GLY A 216 8.32 -12.97 6.53
N PHE A 217 9.55 -13.19 7.00
CA PHE A 217 9.88 -12.99 8.41
C PHE A 217 10.22 -11.54 8.70
N VAL A 218 9.74 -11.04 9.84
CA VAL A 218 10.02 -9.68 10.27
C VAL A 218 11.41 -9.62 10.90
N MET A 219 12.23 -8.71 10.42
CA MET A 219 13.59 -8.46 10.88
C MET A 219 13.68 -7.14 11.65
N ALA A 220 14.55 -7.10 12.64
CA ALA A 220 14.88 -5.90 13.39
C ALA A 220 16.38 -5.54 13.19
N PRO A 221 16.72 -4.23 13.14
CA PRO A 221 18.10 -3.80 12.98
C PRO A 221 18.83 -3.81 14.32
N TYR A 222 20.10 -4.21 14.29
CA TYR A 222 21.00 -4.23 15.42
C TYR A 222 22.42 -3.88 14.99
N TYR A 223 23.20 -3.29 15.90
CA TYR A 223 24.65 -3.16 15.76
C TYR A 223 25.32 -4.43 16.23
N LYS A 224 26.24 -4.95 15.45
CA LYS A 224 27.08 -6.09 15.89
C LYS A 224 28.18 -5.58 16.80
N MET A 225 28.31 -6.22 17.97
CA MET A 225 29.36 -5.93 18.93
C MET A 225 30.51 -6.93 18.75
N GLN A 226 31.75 -6.45 18.80
CA GLN A 226 32.93 -7.28 18.85
C GLN A 226 34.02 -6.59 19.68
N LYS A 227 34.49 -7.27 20.74
CA LYS A 227 35.50 -6.70 21.65
C LYS A 227 35.11 -5.31 22.18
N GLU A 228 33.88 -5.15 22.64
CA GLU A 228 33.32 -3.89 23.17
C GLU A 228 33.19 -2.73 22.15
N GLN A 229 33.46 -3.00 20.87
CA GLN A 229 33.32 -1.99 19.81
C GLN A 229 32.20 -2.38 18.84
N ILE A 230 31.51 -1.34 18.36
CA ILE A 230 30.49 -1.52 17.32
C ILE A 230 31.21 -1.78 15.99
N ARG A 231 30.87 -2.87 15.31
CA ARG A 231 31.29 -3.14 13.93
C ARG A 231 30.18 -2.79 12.97
N PRO A 232 30.27 -1.66 12.28
CA PRO A 232 29.29 -1.33 11.24
C PRO A 232 29.47 -2.26 10.03
N ASN A 233 28.37 -2.65 9.42
CA ASN A 233 28.34 -3.23 8.08
C ASN A 233 28.30 -2.11 7.01
N THR A 234 28.31 -2.43 5.72
CA THR A 234 28.12 -1.48 4.62
C THR A 234 26.85 -0.64 4.76
N GLN A 235 25.81 -1.17 5.42
CA GLN A 235 24.58 -0.46 5.78
C GLN A 235 24.60 0.17 7.18
N GLY A 236 25.68 0.02 7.94
CA GLY A 236 25.80 0.50 9.32
C GLY A 236 25.23 -0.44 10.39
N PHE A 237 24.28 -1.33 10.05
CA PHE A 237 23.59 -2.23 10.98
C PHE A 237 23.31 -3.59 10.35
N PHE A 238 22.96 -4.59 11.17
CA PHE A 238 22.58 -5.93 10.75
C PHE A 238 21.08 -6.17 11.00
N LEU A 239 20.40 -6.74 10.04
CA LEU A 239 18.99 -7.13 10.16
C LEU A 239 18.92 -8.56 10.67
N LEU A 240 18.30 -8.77 11.83
CA LEU A 240 18.17 -10.09 12.46
C LEU A 240 16.71 -10.55 12.45
N THR A 241 16.48 -11.78 12.04
CA THR A 241 15.20 -12.46 12.26
C THR A 241 15.10 -12.93 13.71
N ALA A 242 13.88 -13.23 14.18
CA ALA A 242 13.66 -13.69 15.55
C ALA A 242 14.38 -15.02 15.86
N CYS A 243 14.62 -15.84 14.84
CA CYS A 243 15.33 -17.11 15.00
C CYS A 243 16.83 -16.92 15.34
N TYR A 244 17.51 -15.99 14.67
CA TYR A 244 18.91 -15.67 14.95
C TYR A 244 19.05 -14.90 16.26
N GLU A 245 18.07 -14.08 16.60
CA GLU A 245 18.03 -13.32 17.84
C GLU A 245 18.00 -14.22 19.09
N ASP A 246 17.28 -15.33 19.04
CA ASP A 246 17.21 -16.31 20.14
C ASP A 246 18.57 -16.93 20.51
N GLN A 247 19.53 -16.90 19.60
CA GLN A 247 20.85 -17.52 19.79
C GLN A 247 21.89 -16.52 20.28
N ALA A 248 21.57 -15.23 20.28
CA ALA A 248 22.49 -14.14 20.56
C ALA A 248 22.18 -13.45 21.89
N VAL A 249 23.21 -12.92 22.52
CA VAL A 249 23.09 -12.04 23.69
C VAL A 249 22.84 -10.61 23.20
N LEU A 250 21.68 -10.08 23.53
CA LEU A 250 21.22 -8.76 23.07
C LEU A 250 21.23 -7.75 24.20
N ALA A 251 21.68 -6.55 23.93
CA ALA A 251 21.54 -5.41 24.81
C ALA A 251 20.65 -4.34 24.16
N SER A 252 19.97 -3.54 24.97
CA SER A 252 19.19 -2.38 24.50
C SER A 252 20.13 -1.26 24.01
N GLY A 253 19.63 -0.40 23.12
CA GLY A 253 20.42 0.70 22.52
C GLY A 253 20.78 1.83 23.48
N ASP A 254 20.13 1.90 24.65
CA ASP A 254 20.33 2.92 25.70
C ASP A 254 21.30 2.48 26.81
N VAL A 255 21.84 1.28 26.70
CA VAL A 255 22.68 0.70 27.74
C VAL A 255 24.05 1.36 27.82
N ASN A 256 24.46 1.70 29.05
CA ASN A 256 25.80 2.20 29.31
C ASN A 256 26.82 1.06 29.36
N LEU A 257 27.61 0.91 28.31
CA LEU A 257 28.63 -0.13 28.16
C LEU A 257 29.86 0.05 29.10
N ALA A 258 29.98 1.18 29.77
CA ALA A 258 31.05 1.41 30.76
C ALA A 258 30.80 0.69 32.09
N LYS A 259 29.57 0.19 32.33
CA LYS A 259 29.25 -0.60 33.53
C LYS A 259 29.86 -1.99 33.44
N PRO A 260 30.31 -2.57 34.55
CA PRO A 260 30.92 -3.92 34.58
C PRO A 260 29.90 -5.03 34.27
N ARG A 261 28.61 -4.79 34.52
CA ARG A 261 27.50 -5.65 34.17
C ARG A 261 26.38 -4.84 33.55
N VAL A 262 25.77 -5.39 32.54
CA VAL A 262 24.77 -4.77 31.70
C VAL A 262 23.58 -5.70 31.60
N SER A 263 22.37 -5.16 31.70
CA SER A 263 21.16 -5.92 31.49
C SER A 263 21.07 -6.34 30.01
N THR A 264 20.92 -7.63 29.79
CA THR A 264 20.87 -8.23 28.47
C THR A 264 19.73 -9.22 28.38
N ARG A 265 19.32 -9.53 27.17
CA ARG A 265 18.33 -10.56 26.89
C ARG A 265 18.97 -11.71 26.12
N LEU A 266 18.78 -12.92 26.61
CA LEU A 266 19.11 -14.14 25.90
C LEU A 266 17.84 -15.00 25.82
N ARG A 267 17.33 -15.23 24.63
CA ARG A 267 16.00 -15.84 24.41
C ARG A 267 14.91 -15.07 25.14
N ARG A 268 14.28 -15.66 26.17
CA ARG A 268 13.24 -15.03 27.00
C ARG A 268 13.72 -14.54 28.37
N ALA A 269 14.96 -14.88 28.73
CA ALA A 269 15.52 -14.55 30.04
C ALA A 269 16.26 -13.20 29.98
N PHE A 270 15.96 -12.35 30.94
CA PHE A 270 16.75 -11.15 31.21
C PHE A 270 17.86 -11.54 32.18
N THR A 271 19.09 -11.33 31.75
CA THR A 271 20.30 -11.71 32.49
C THR A 271 21.30 -10.56 32.43
N GLU A 272 22.18 -10.50 33.42
CA GLU A 272 23.27 -9.53 33.42
C GLU A 272 24.54 -10.17 32.86
N HIS A 273 25.11 -9.56 31.86
CA HIS A 273 26.37 -10.01 31.28
C HIS A 273 27.41 -8.87 31.26
N ALA A 274 28.68 -9.26 31.22
CA ALA A 274 29.73 -8.30 30.95
C ALA A 274 29.66 -7.80 29.49
N PRO A 275 30.02 -6.54 29.18
CA PRO A 275 29.95 -5.98 27.83
C PRO A 275 30.63 -6.84 26.74
N LYS A 276 31.70 -7.56 27.12
CA LYS A 276 32.44 -8.49 26.22
C LYS A 276 31.60 -9.64 25.67
N LYS A 277 30.53 -10.03 26.37
CA LYS A 277 29.65 -11.13 26.00
C LYS A 277 28.46 -10.71 25.16
N ILE A 278 28.28 -9.43 24.91
CA ILE A 278 27.19 -8.89 24.10
C ILE A 278 27.50 -9.12 22.62
N ASP A 279 26.63 -9.80 21.92
CA ASP A 279 26.75 -10.06 20.49
C ASP A 279 26.17 -8.90 19.66
N TYR A 280 25.02 -8.39 20.08
CA TYR A 280 24.33 -7.32 19.37
C TYR A 280 23.75 -6.27 20.31
N LEU A 281 23.80 -5.04 19.86
CA LEU A 281 23.26 -3.86 20.53
C LEU A 281 22.07 -3.31 19.73
N GLY A 282 20.98 -2.93 20.39
CA GLY A 282 19.86 -2.25 19.77
C GLY A 282 20.28 -0.95 19.10
N LEU A 283 19.58 -0.58 18.02
CA LEU A 283 19.91 0.62 17.24
C LEU A 283 19.63 1.91 18.04
N CYS A 284 18.46 1.99 18.64
CA CYS A 284 18.00 3.12 19.43
C CYS A 284 16.82 2.72 20.33
N PRO A 285 16.47 3.49 21.36
CA PRO A 285 15.33 3.22 22.23
C PRO A 285 13.97 3.20 21.49
N ILE A 286 13.82 4.01 20.44
CA ILE A 286 12.59 4.14 19.64
C ILE A 286 12.32 2.89 18.78
N GLN A 287 13.25 1.98 18.68
CA GLN A 287 13.23 0.83 17.78
C GLN A 287 11.96 -0.04 17.93
N PHE A 288 11.36 -0.14 19.11
CA PHE A 288 10.18 -0.97 19.36
C PHE A 288 8.85 -0.28 19.03
N MET A 289 8.87 1.04 18.80
CA MET A 289 7.68 1.85 18.57
C MET A 289 7.27 1.83 17.10
N SER A 290 5.96 1.92 16.84
CA SER A 290 5.43 2.22 15.50
C SER A 290 5.60 3.70 15.16
N ILE A 291 5.31 4.05 13.91
CA ILE A 291 5.43 5.43 13.42
C ILE A 291 4.50 6.39 14.19
N ALA A 292 3.22 6.01 14.39
CA ALA A 292 2.27 6.86 15.09
C ALA A 292 2.64 7.03 16.57
N THR A 293 3.08 5.96 17.23
CA THR A 293 3.55 6.01 18.62
C THR A 293 4.79 6.87 18.79
N ALA A 294 5.72 6.81 17.82
CA ALA A 294 6.96 7.58 17.85
C ALA A 294 6.76 9.09 17.59
N LEU A 295 5.57 9.53 17.22
CA LEU A 295 5.19 10.94 17.12
C LEU A 295 4.70 11.54 18.44
N ILE A 296 4.48 10.74 19.48
CA ILE A 296 4.02 11.24 20.78
C ILE A 296 5.24 11.81 21.52
N PRO A 297 5.28 13.12 21.78
CA PRO A 297 6.35 13.71 22.56
C PRO A 297 6.24 13.27 24.03
N PHE A 298 7.39 13.11 24.71
CA PHE A 298 7.45 12.68 26.12
C PHE A 298 6.74 11.36 26.43
N LEU A 299 6.73 10.44 25.47
CA LEU A 299 6.04 9.15 25.58
C LEU A 299 6.47 8.33 26.81
N GLU A 300 7.73 8.46 27.23
CA GLU A 300 8.29 7.78 28.40
C GLU A 300 7.59 8.15 29.73
N HIS A 301 6.90 9.28 29.77
CA HIS A 301 6.15 9.75 30.95
C HIS A 301 4.67 9.34 30.92
N ASP A 302 4.20 8.78 29.81
CA ASP A 302 2.81 8.37 29.64
C ASP A 302 2.60 6.89 29.99
N ASP A 303 1.44 6.57 30.57
CA ASP A 303 0.99 5.20 30.69
C ASP A 303 0.73 4.58 29.32
N ALA A 304 1.04 3.29 29.16
CA ALA A 304 0.89 2.58 27.89
C ALA A 304 -0.54 2.62 27.33
N ASN A 305 -1.57 2.59 28.22
CA ASN A 305 -2.96 2.67 27.81
C ASN A 305 -3.31 4.03 27.20
N ARG A 306 -2.79 5.13 27.80
CA ARG A 306 -3.01 6.48 27.29
C ARG A 306 -2.21 6.74 26.01
N ALA A 307 -1.01 6.20 25.91
CA ALA A 307 -0.21 6.23 24.69
C ALA A 307 -0.90 5.49 23.52
N LEU A 308 -1.54 4.35 23.79
CA LEU A 308 -2.35 3.62 22.81
C LEU A 308 -3.52 4.49 22.31
N MET A 309 -4.29 5.08 23.23
CA MET A 309 -5.39 5.98 22.85
C MET A 309 -4.89 7.17 22.04
N GLY A 310 -3.83 7.84 22.45
CA GLY A 310 -3.22 8.97 21.74
C GLY A 310 -2.72 8.61 20.35
N SER A 311 -2.05 7.47 20.20
CA SER A 311 -1.61 6.95 18.91
C SER A 311 -2.79 6.69 17.96
N ASN A 312 -3.88 6.10 18.48
CA ASN A 312 -5.10 5.87 17.71
C ASN A 312 -5.80 7.19 17.32
N MET A 313 -5.86 8.17 18.23
CA MET A 313 -6.47 9.49 17.97
C MET A 313 -5.71 10.31 16.93
N GLN A 314 -4.38 10.26 16.89
CA GLN A 314 -3.59 10.94 15.84
C GLN A 314 -4.01 10.52 14.43
N ARG A 315 -4.35 9.25 14.22
CA ARG A 315 -4.82 8.73 12.93
C ARG A 315 -6.21 9.23 12.53
N GLN A 316 -7.01 9.66 13.50
CA GLN A 316 -8.38 10.16 13.30
C GLN A 316 -8.44 11.67 13.10
N ALA A 317 -7.30 12.36 13.20
CA ALA A 317 -7.25 13.81 13.06
C ALA A 317 -7.67 14.24 11.65
N VAL A 318 -8.69 15.10 11.57
CA VAL A 318 -9.19 15.66 10.32
C VAL A 318 -8.28 16.80 9.87
N SER A 319 -7.98 16.85 8.58
CA SER A 319 -7.18 17.91 7.98
C SER A 319 -7.89 19.25 8.10
N LEU A 320 -7.22 20.25 8.65
CA LEU A 320 -7.77 21.59 8.86
C LEU A 320 -7.51 22.51 7.67
N LEU A 321 -8.35 23.53 7.51
CA LEU A 321 -8.18 24.57 6.50
C LEU A 321 -6.83 25.30 6.67
N ARG A 322 -6.47 25.59 7.91
CA ARG A 322 -5.19 26.22 8.29
C ARG A 322 -4.54 25.39 9.38
N SER A 323 -3.72 24.43 9.00
CA SER A 323 -2.92 23.63 9.93
C SER A 323 -1.70 24.42 10.41
N GLU A 324 -1.17 24.07 11.58
CA GLU A 324 0.04 24.62 12.15
C GLU A 324 1.05 23.55 12.48
N ARG A 325 2.33 23.89 12.35
CA ARG A 325 3.42 23.05 12.84
C ARG A 325 3.34 22.92 14.36
N ALA A 326 3.54 21.74 14.90
CA ALA A 326 3.63 21.54 16.34
C ALA A 326 4.86 22.27 16.93
N PHE A 327 4.69 22.97 18.05
CA PHE A 327 5.82 23.62 18.74
C PHE A 327 6.76 22.57 19.35
N VAL A 328 6.21 21.47 19.84
CA VAL A 328 6.98 20.35 20.39
C VAL A 328 6.74 19.13 19.51
N GLY A 329 7.81 18.59 18.95
CA GLY A 329 7.78 17.44 18.06
C GLY A 329 8.90 16.44 18.36
N THR A 330 8.88 15.33 17.69
CA THR A 330 9.86 14.24 17.83
C THR A 330 10.93 14.24 16.75
N GLY A 331 10.80 15.08 15.72
CA GLY A 331 11.70 15.15 14.57
C GLY A 331 11.39 14.13 13.45
N LEU A 332 10.36 13.31 13.59
CA LEU A 332 9.93 12.36 12.57
C LEU A 332 8.88 12.94 11.61
N GLU A 333 8.32 14.09 11.93
CA GLU A 333 7.20 14.71 11.24
C GLU A 333 7.49 14.94 9.74
N GLY A 334 8.66 15.52 9.43
CA GLY A 334 9.07 15.78 8.05
C GLY A 334 9.39 14.51 7.26
N ARG A 335 9.86 13.45 7.92
CA ARG A 335 10.10 12.17 7.26
C ARG A 335 8.81 11.45 6.91
N ILE A 336 7.86 11.45 7.82
CA ILE A 336 6.55 10.79 7.63
C ILE A 336 5.81 11.39 6.44
N THR A 337 5.80 12.71 6.33
CA THR A 337 5.14 13.40 5.21
C THR A 337 5.80 13.12 3.86
N ARG A 338 7.12 13.00 3.82
CA ARG A 338 7.84 12.58 2.60
C ARG A 338 7.55 11.13 2.24
N ASP A 339 7.60 10.23 3.21
CA ASP A 339 7.40 8.79 3.01
C ASP A 339 5.93 8.43 2.70
N SER A 340 4.97 9.25 3.13
CA SER A 340 3.54 9.09 2.77
C SER A 340 3.27 9.37 1.29
N GLY A 341 4.11 10.18 0.65
CA GLY A 341 3.91 10.64 -0.72
C GLY A 341 2.88 11.78 -0.86
N SER A 342 2.39 12.33 0.27
CA SER A 342 1.46 13.44 0.27
C SER A 342 2.12 14.78 -0.09
N LEU A 343 3.44 14.90 0.13
CA LEU A 343 4.21 16.05 -0.29
C LEU A 343 4.72 15.91 -1.72
N LEU A 344 4.68 16.99 -2.46
CA LEU A 344 5.35 17.08 -3.74
C LEU A 344 6.78 17.58 -3.53
N VAL A 345 7.74 16.72 -3.82
CA VAL A 345 9.16 17.02 -3.65
C VAL A 345 9.90 17.07 -4.99
N ALA A 346 10.93 17.91 -5.07
CA ALA A 346 11.80 17.97 -6.24
C ALA A 346 12.57 16.66 -6.42
N LYS A 347 12.38 15.98 -7.56
CA LYS A 347 13.08 14.73 -7.89
C LYS A 347 14.54 14.93 -8.23
N GLN A 348 14.86 16.11 -8.75
CA GLN A 348 16.22 16.52 -9.15
C GLN A 348 16.41 17.99 -8.81
N THR A 349 17.66 18.38 -8.64
CA THR A 349 18.05 19.79 -8.42
C THR A 349 17.80 20.60 -9.68
N GLY A 350 17.18 21.76 -9.59
CA GLY A 350 16.82 22.56 -10.75
C GLY A 350 16.36 23.97 -10.41
N TYR A 351 15.95 24.68 -11.45
CA TYR A 351 15.46 26.05 -11.38
C TYR A 351 13.99 26.11 -11.74
N VAL A 352 13.18 26.69 -10.86
CA VAL A 352 11.74 26.82 -11.06
C VAL A 352 11.48 27.91 -12.09
N THR A 353 10.87 27.56 -13.21
CA THR A 353 10.53 28.47 -14.30
C THR A 353 9.12 29.03 -14.17
N TYR A 354 8.22 28.22 -13.64
CA TYR A 354 6.80 28.59 -13.51
C TYR A 354 6.20 27.91 -12.27
N ALA A 355 5.41 28.66 -11.51
CA ALA A 355 4.68 28.15 -10.36
C ALA A 355 3.31 28.83 -10.26
N ASP A 356 2.24 28.05 -10.30
CA ASP A 356 0.88 28.49 -10.03
C ASP A 356 0.13 27.48 -9.14
N ALA A 357 -1.17 27.69 -8.92
CA ALA A 357 -2.00 26.80 -8.11
C ALA A 357 -2.32 25.45 -8.80
N GLN A 358 -2.00 25.26 -10.07
CA GLN A 358 -2.29 24.04 -10.82
C GLN A 358 -1.04 23.25 -11.17
N ARG A 359 0.10 23.90 -11.38
CA ARG A 359 1.33 23.23 -11.78
C ARG A 359 2.57 24.02 -11.39
N ILE A 360 3.65 23.28 -11.19
CA ILE A 360 4.99 23.81 -11.00
C ILE A 360 5.88 23.24 -12.09
N GLU A 361 6.57 24.11 -12.83
CA GLU A 361 7.54 23.71 -13.85
C GLU A 361 8.94 24.09 -13.40
N TYR A 362 9.88 23.16 -13.47
CA TYR A 362 11.27 23.40 -13.19
C TYR A 362 12.18 22.71 -14.18
N VAL A 363 13.33 23.30 -14.45
CA VAL A 363 14.32 22.78 -15.38
C VAL A 363 15.56 22.30 -14.65
N THR A 364 16.05 21.14 -15.04
CA THR A 364 17.27 20.54 -14.49
C THR A 364 18.35 20.44 -15.55
N PRO A 365 19.61 20.76 -15.23
CA PRO A 365 20.70 20.50 -16.12
C PRO A 365 20.89 18.98 -16.25
N LYS A 366 21.05 18.49 -17.47
CA LYS A 366 21.47 17.12 -17.72
C LYS A 366 23.00 17.10 -17.86
N ASP A 367 23.65 16.36 -16.99
CA ASP A 367 25.05 16.06 -17.13
C ASP A 367 25.25 15.19 -18.38
N ASP A 368 25.80 15.76 -19.42
CA ASP A 368 26.19 15.02 -20.60
C ASP A 368 27.60 14.45 -20.36
N PRO A 369 27.77 13.11 -20.29
CA PRO A 369 29.07 12.50 -20.01
C PRO A 369 30.14 12.86 -21.05
N THR A 370 29.73 13.46 -22.18
CA THR A 370 30.63 13.92 -23.24
C THR A 370 30.99 15.40 -23.15
N GLY A 371 30.39 16.17 -22.22
CA GLY A 371 30.75 17.55 -21.92
C GLY A 371 30.50 18.59 -23.02
N THR A 372 29.82 18.21 -24.11
CA THR A 372 29.70 19.04 -25.32
C THR A 372 28.39 19.81 -25.49
N GLN A 373 27.34 19.46 -24.76
CA GLN A 373 26.05 20.16 -24.85
C GLN A 373 25.33 20.28 -23.51
N PHE A 374 25.01 21.52 -23.14
CA PHE A 374 24.08 21.80 -22.05
C PHE A 374 22.66 21.43 -22.50
N LYS A 375 22.12 20.34 -21.97
CA LYS A 375 20.73 19.96 -22.22
C LYS A 375 19.92 20.19 -20.96
N LEU A 376 18.88 21.02 -21.05
CA LEU A 376 17.92 21.24 -19.98
C LEU A 376 16.76 20.24 -20.13
N ILE A 377 16.37 19.60 -19.05
CA ILE A 377 15.17 18.76 -18.98
C ILE A 377 14.12 19.54 -18.21
N ALA A 378 12.98 19.76 -18.83
CA ALA A 378 11.81 20.35 -18.17
C ALA A 378 11.03 19.27 -17.44
N HIS A 379 10.69 19.53 -16.19
CA HIS A 379 9.79 18.72 -15.36
C HIS A 379 8.55 19.55 -15.07
N SER A 380 7.37 18.95 -15.29
CA SER A 380 6.09 19.52 -14.90
C SER A 380 5.49 18.66 -13.79
N VAL A 381 5.09 19.29 -12.70
CA VAL A 381 4.44 18.67 -11.56
C VAL A 381 3.04 19.27 -11.43
N GLU A 382 2.01 18.46 -11.61
CA GLU A 382 0.61 18.88 -11.47
C GLU A 382 0.23 18.91 -9.98
N LEU A 383 -0.52 19.94 -9.58
CA LEU A 383 -1.02 20.14 -8.23
C LEU A 383 -2.49 19.72 -8.16
N GLU A 384 -2.83 18.90 -7.19
CA GLU A 384 -4.22 18.54 -6.92
C GLU A 384 -4.93 19.67 -6.20
N SER A 385 -6.08 20.09 -6.72
CA SER A 385 -6.90 21.13 -6.12
C SER A 385 -8.28 20.60 -5.76
N TYR A 386 -8.63 20.68 -4.48
CA TYR A 386 -9.93 20.27 -3.94
C TYR A 386 -10.35 18.86 -4.35
N HIS A 387 -9.42 17.91 -4.29
CA HIS A 387 -9.71 16.52 -4.58
C HIS A 387 -10.33 15.83 -3.35
N ARG A 388 -11.35 14.99 -3.59
CA ARG A 388 -12.02 14.23 -2.53
C ARG A 388 -11.18 13.05 -2.11
N SER A 389 -10.92 12.91 -0.81
CA SER A 389 -10.32 11.70 -0.24
C SER A 389 -11.34 10.57 -0.07
N ASN A 390 -10.88 9.40 0.32
CA ASN A 390 -11.74 8.25 0.62
C ASN A 390 -12.72 8.48 1.79
N GLN A 391 -12.38 9.37 2.72
CA GLN A 391 -13.18 9.75 3.89
C GLN A 391 -13.85 11.11 3.71
N ASP A 392 -14.09 11.53 2.48
CA ASP A 392 -14.75 12.78 2.13
C ASP A 392 -14.02 14.06 2.58
N SER A 393 -12.76 13.92 3.01
CA SER A 393 -11.92 15.08 3.33
C SER A 393 -11.33 15.69 2.05
N CYS A 394 -10.90 16.94 2.15
CA CYS A 394 -10.32 17.68 1.04
C CYS A 394 -8.81 17.47 0.96
N LEU A 395 -8.31 17.11 -0.21
CA LEU A 395 -6.89 17.11 -0.56
C LEU A 395 -6.63 18.32 -1.46
N HIS A 396 -5.71 19.16 -1.04
CA HIS A 396 -5.37 20.39 -1.75
C HIS A 396 -3.89 20.71 -1.60
N HIS A 397 -3.18 20.80 -2.71
CA HIS A 397 -1.78 21.19 -2.71
C HIS A 397 -1.63 22.71 -2.74
N ARG A 398 -0.73 23.21 -1.90
CA ARG A 398 -0.34 24.61 -1.84
C ARG A 398 1.13 24.75 -2.24
N PRO A 399 1.46 25.49 -3.32
CA PRO A 399 2.83 25.71 -3.73
C PRO A 399 3.60 26.48 -2.63
N LEU A 400 4.81 26.04 -2.34
CA LEU A 400 5.74 26.69 -1.42
C LEU A 400 6.84 27.43 -2.14
N VAL A 401 7.09 27.07 -3.41
CA VAL A 401 8.16 27.65 -4.22
C VAL A 401 7.58 28.71 -5.16
N GLU A 402 8.35 29.77 -5.34
CA GLU A 402 8.03 30.84 -6.28
C GLU A 402 8.79 30.63 -7.60
N ALA A 403 8.31 31.22 -8.67
CA ALA A 403 9.03 31.27 -9.93
C ALA A 403 10.41 31.95 -9.71
N ASN A 404 11.40 31.53 -10.47
CA ASN A 404 12.78 32.02 -10.39
C ASN A 404 13.55 31.63 -9.12
N THR A 405 13.09 30.58 -8.40
CA THR A 405 13.84 30.03 -7.26
C THR A 405 14.62 28.77 -7.65
N TRP A 406 15.74 28.55 -6.95
CA TRP A 406 16.54 27.33 -7.10
C TRP A 406 16.07 26.29 -6.09
N VAL A 407 15.85 25.06 -6.54
CA VAL A 407 15.41 23.94 -5.69
C VAL A 407 16.43 22.81 -5.74
N GLN A 408 16.71 22.20 -4.59
CA GLN A 408 17.55 21.02 -4.48
C GLN A 408 16.72 19.75 -4.54
N LYS A 409 17.37 18.64 -4.88
CA LYS A 409 16.72 17.32 -4.83
C LYS A 409 16.21 17.04 -3.40
N GLY A 410 14.93 16.78 -3.26
CA GLY A 410 14.28 16.51 -1.97
C GLY A 410 13.63 17.72 -1.30
N ASP A 411 13.79 18.93 -1.86
CA ASP A 411 13.07 20.10 -1.35
C ASP A 411 11.57 19.97 -1.61
N CYS A 412 10.77 20.51 -0.70
CA CYS A 412 9.33 20.54 -0.80
C CYS A 412 8.89 21.59 -1.81
N LEU A 413 8.18 21.17 -2.87
CA LEU A 413 7.61 22.05 -3.88
C LEU A 413 6.22 22.54 -3.49
N ALA A 414 5.41 21.66 -2.91
CA ALA A 414 4.06 21.99 -2.47
C ALA A 414 3.68 21.18 -1.23
N ASP A 415 3.02 21.84 -0.30
CA ASP A 415 2.37 21.25 0.88
C ASP A 415 1.01 20.68 0.53
N ASN A 416 0.55 19.70 1.33
CA ASN A 416 -0.81 19.17 1.30
C ASN A 416 -1.61 19.68 2.51
N THR A 417 -2.89 19.34 2.61
CA THR A 417 -3.85 19.87 3.60
C THR A 417 -3.43 19.66 5.05
N ALA A 418 -2.81 18.54 5.40
CA ALA A 418 -2.34 18.24 6.76
C ALA A 418 -0.84 18.43 6.94
N THR A 419 -0.22 19.29 6.14
CA THR A 419 1.21 19.60 6.22
C THR A 419 1.45 21.10 6.26
N PHE A 420 2.56 21.49 6.86
CA PHE A 420 3.00 22.88 6.91
C PHE A 420 4.53 22.93 6.81
N GLY A 421 5.04 23.58 5.77
CA GLY A 421 6.48 23.68 5.52
C GLY A 421 7.19 22.34 5.33
N GLY A 422 6.47 21.34 4.77
CA GLY A 422 7.01 19.99 4.57
C GLY A 422 6.97 19.08 5.81
N GLU A 423 6.43 19.55 6.93
CA GLU A 423 6.27 18.78 8.16
C GLU A 423 4.79 18.44 8.41
N LEU A 424 4.55 17.37 9.15
CA LEU A 424 3.20 16.93 9.51
C LEU A 424 2.56 17.94 10.46
N ALA A 425 1.37 18.41 10.11
CA ALA A 425 0.59 19.37 10.85
C ALA A 425 -0.85 18.85 11.00
N LEU A 426 -1.07 18.01 12.03
CA LEU A 426 -2.38 17.35 12.25
C LEU A 426 -3.43 18.28 12.87
N GLY A 427 -3.05 19.44 13.37
CA GLY A 427 -3.95 20.33 14.07
C GLY A 427 -3.37 21.72 14.28
N ARG A 428 -3.72 22.33 15.41
CA ARG A 428 -3.27 23.66 15.82
C ARG A 428 -2.76 23.65 17.24
N ASN A 429 -1.87 24.59 17.54
CA ASN A 429 -1.37 24.79 18.90
C ASN A 429 -2.40 25.64 19.68
N ILE A 430 -3.01 25.03 20.70
CA ILE A 430 -4.07 25.65 21.50
C ILE A 430 -3.62 25.77 22.95
N PHE A 431 -3.90 26.91 23.56
CA PHE A 431 -3.66 27.09 24.99
C PHE A 431 -4.73 26.34 25.78
N VAL A 432 -4.32 25.43 26.67
CA VAL A 432 -5.19 24.53 27.42
C VAL A 432 -5.02 24.79 28.92
N GLY A 433 -6.13 24.90 29.63
CA GLY A 433 -6.19 24.91 31.10
C GLY A 433 -6.72 23.58 31.63
N TYR A 434 -6.00 22.97 32.58
CA TYR A 434 -6.44 21.75 33.24
C TYR A 434 -7.12 22.12 34.55
N MET A 435 -8.45 22.20 34.54
CA MET A 435 -9.24 22.50 35.75
C MET A 435 -10.68 21.97 35.62
N PRO A 436 -11.35 21.61 36.70
CA PRO A 436 -12.77 21.34 36.64
C PRO A 436 -13.58 22.63 36.37
N TRP A 437 -14.60 22.53 35.48
CA TRP A 437 -15.45 23.66 35.14
C TRP A 437 -16.91 23.28 35.25
N GLU A 438 -17.55 23.64 36.34
CA GLU A 438 -19.00 23.48 36.57
C GLU A 438 -19.58 22.11 36.18
N GLY A 439 -18.76 21.06 36.17
CA GLY A 439 -19.13 19.70 35.76
C GLY A 439 -19.26 19.45 34.27
N TYR A 440 -19.13 20.47 33.39
CA TYR A 440 -19.27 20.32 31.96
C TYR A 440 -18.08 19.60 31.29
N ASN A 441 -16.95 19.45 31.97
CA ASN A 441 -15.78 18.68 31.53
C ASN A 441 -15.63 17.36 32.32
N PHE A 442 -16.76 16.75 32.75
CA PHE A 442 -16.74 15.46 33.41
C PHE A 442 -16.25 14.35 32.48
N GLU A 443 -15.44 13.44 33.03
CA GLU A 443 -14.73 12.36 32.26
C GLU A 443 -13.84 12.92 31.15
N ASP A 444 -14.13 12.57 29.89
CA ASP A 444 -13.35 12.96 28.72
C ASP A 444 -13.95 14.18 27.98
N ALA A 445 -14.92 14.86 28.58
CA ALA A 445 -15.52 16.06 27.99
C ALA A 445 -14.54 17.24 28.03
N VAL A 446 -14.54 18.03 26.96
CA VAL A 446 -13.68 19.20 26.79
C VAL A 446 -14.54 20.43 26.49
N LEU A 447 -14.29 21.54 27.19
CA LEU A 447 -14.85 22.83 26.87
C LEU A 447 -13.94 23.56 25.89
N VAL A 448 -14.51 24.16 24.86
CA VAL A 448 -13.78 24.94 23.88
C VAL A 448 -14.23 26.39 23.90
N SER A 449 -13.31 27.31 23.64
CA SER A 449 -13.62 28.74 23.54
C SER A 449 -14.35 29.05 22.22
N GLU A 450 -15.29 30.00 22.24
CA GLU A 450 -15.95 30.53 21.04
C GLU A 450 -14.96 31.07 20.01
N ARG A 451 -13.80 31.53 20.45
CA ARG A 451 -12.71 31.96 19.57
C ARG A 451 -12.36 30.93 18.51
N LEU A 452 -12.40 29.62 18.84
CA LEU A 452 -12.11 28.54 17.90
C LEU A 452 -13.07 28.53 16.70
N VAL A 453 -14.31 28.98 16.92
CA VAL A 453 -15.34 29.09 15.90
C VAL A 453 -15.18 30.40 15.13
N PHE A 454 -15.03 31.53 15.80
CA PHE A 454 -14.93 32.84 15.14
C PHE A 454 -13.67 33.01 14.29
N ASP A 455 -12.55 32.46 14.72
CA ASP A 455 -11.28 32.57 14.00
C ASP A 455 -11.09 31.41 12.99
N ASP A 456 -12.08 30.54 12.78
CA ASP A 456 -12.02 29.36 11.88
C ASP A 456 -10.82 28.44 12.16
N LEU A 457 -10.45 28.27 13.45
CA LEU A 457 -9.24 27.53 13.82
C LEU A 457 -9.34 26.03 13.60
N PHE A 458 -10.53 25.44 13.81
CA PHE A 458 -10.82 24.03 13.61
C PHE A 458 -11.70 23.74 12.40
N THR A 459 -11.81 24.70 11.50
CA THR A 459 -12.61 24.55 10.28
C THR A 459 -11.95 23.56 9.32
N SER A 460 -12.75 22.66 8.79
CA SER A 460 -12.37 21.65 7.80
C SER A 460 -13.31 21.68 6.59
N ILE A 461 -12.83 21.20 5.45
CA ILE A 461 -13.60 21.10 4.20
C ILE A 461 -13.91 19.64 3.95
N HIS A 462 -15.18 19.31 3.75
CA HIS A 462 -15.66 18.00 3.37
C HIS A 462 -16.29 18.05 1.99
N ILE A 463 -15.93 17.08 1.11
CA ILE A 463 -16.41 17.02 -0.26
C ILE A 463 -17.22 15.75 -0.42
N GLU A 464 -18.53 15.89 -0.57
CA GLU A 464 -19.47 14.81 -0.85
C GLU A 464 -19.81 14.77 -2.34
N ARG A 465 -19.95 13.59 -2.88
CA ARG A 465 -20.33 13.38 -4.28
C ARG A 465 -21.63 12.61 -4.35
N TYR A 466 -22.61 13.23 -4.97
CA TYR A 466 -23.92 12.62 -5.23
C TYR A 466 -24.01 12.31 -6.73
N ASP A 467 -24.11 11.03 -7.09
CA ASP A 467 -24.32 10.60 -8.46
C ASP A 467 -25.80 10.19 -8.60
N VAL A 468 -26.52 10.86 -9.48
CA VAL A 468 -27.93 10.59 -9.76
C VAL A 468 -28.06 10.03 -11.17
N GLU A 469 -28.65 8.86 -11.30
CA GLU A 469 -28.90 8.23 -12.60
C GLU A 469 -30.40 8.31 -12.94
N THR A 470 -30.70 8.54 -14.21
CA THR A 470 -32.07 8.45 -14.71
C THR A 470 -32.29 7.06 -15.31
N ALA A 471 -33.29 6.34 -14.81
CA ALA A 471 -33.72 5.08 -15.36
C ALA A 471 -35.03 5.26 -16.16
N ARG A 472 -35.10 4.65 -17.36
CA ARG A 472 -36.33 4.64 -18.17
C ARG A 472 -37.12 3.36 -17.86
N LEU A 473 -38.38 3.55 -17.47
CA LEU A 473 -39.33 2.49 -17.38
C LEU A 473 -39.74 2.02 -18.79
N GLN A 474 -40.28 0.81 -18.89
CA GLN A 474 -40.80 0.26 -20.15
C GLN A 474 -41.92 1.14 -20.77
N ASP A 475 -42.58 1.93 -19.97
CA ASP A 475 -43.64 2.85 -20.37
C ASP A 475 -43.12 4.23 -20.86
N GLY A 476 -41.77 4.39 -20.94
CA GLY A 476 -41.15 5.62 -21.43
C GLY A 476 -41.02 6.74 -20.39
N GLN A 477 -41.48 6.53 -19.16
CA GLN A 477 -41.29 7.48 -18.07
C GLN A 477 -39.84 7.38 -17.51
N GLU A 478 -39.25 8.54 -17.27
CA GLU A 478 -37.92 8.65 -16.65
C GLU A 478 -38.10 8.97 -15.15
N TYR A 479 -37.33 8.29 -14.29
CA TYR A 479 -37.30 8.57 -12.86
C TYR A 479 -35.84 8.60 -12.37
N PHE A 480 -35.59 9.33 -11.30
CA PHE A 480 -34.28 9.37 -10.64
C PHE A 480 -34.14 8.18 -9.68
N THR A 481 -32.97 7.53 -9.71
CA THR A 481 -32.61 6.44 -8.80
C THR A 481 -31.42 6.84 -7.92
#